data_6cf6ed410b271c5420b6f22e064f213d
#
_entry.id   6cf6ed410b271c5420b6f22e064f213d
#
_cell.length_a   1.000
_cell.length_b   1.000
_cell.length_c   1.000
_cell.angle_alpha   90.00
_cell.angle_beta   90.00
_cell.angle_gamma   90.00
#
_symmetry.space_group_name_H-M   'P 1'
#
loop_
_entity.id
_entity.type
_entity.pdbx_description
1 polymer ?
#
loop_
_entity_poly.entity_id
_entity_poly.type
_entity_poly.pdbx_seq_one_letter_code
_entity_poly.pdbx_strand_id
1 'polypeptide(L)'
;MDNIDEFGVGEADTSDNAVAATLCELPNHSLDGVWNSLVYEDDVKWRLLRYIYSTILFSDADVDFHLIAWNRVVLLHGPPGTGKTSLCRALAQKLSIRLHERYTHGKLVEINSHSLFSKWFSESGKLVHRLFDMVSQLVEDESGFVVVLIDEI
;
A
#
# COMPACT_ATOMS: atom_id res chain seq x y z
N MET A 1 16.44 -5.16 12.64
CA MET A 1 16.72 -3.75 12.28
C MET A 1 15.74 -3.39 11.18
N ASP A 2 14.72 -2.62 11.55
CA ASP A 2 13.64 -2.29 10.63
C ASP A 2 14.14 -1.26 9.62
N ASN A 3 14.37 -1.71 8.37
CA ASN A 3 14.66 -0.80 7.28
C ASN A 3 13.36 -0.11 6.87
N ILE A 4 13.05 0.98 7.58
CA ILE A 4 12.11 1.98 7.10
C ILE A 4 12.98 2.99 6.37
N ASP A 5 13.07 2.85 5.06
CA ASP A 5 13.70 3.88 4.24
C ASP A 5 12.72 5.04 4.11
N GLU A 6 12.99 6.11 4.84
CA GLU A 6 12.27 7.38 4.71
C GLU A 6 12.69 8.06 3.41
N PHE A 7 11.82 8.04 2.42
CA PHE A 7 12.04 8.81 1.19
C PHE A 7 11.64 10.26 1.38
N GLY A 8 12.62 11.10 1.63
CA GLY A 8 12.46 12.54 1.51
C GLY A 8 12.33 12.95 0.04
N VAL A 9 11.16 13.38 -0.37
CA VAL A 9 10.96 13.93 -1.71
C VAL A 9 11.42 15.38 -1.74
N GLY A 10 12.66 15.61 -2.17
CA GLY A 10 13.14 16.92 -2.57
C GLY A 10 14.31 17.48 -1.80
N GLU A 11 15.45 17.62 -2.46
CA GLU A 11 16.46 18.59 -2.11
C GLU A 11 15.91 20.00 -2.41
N ALA A 12 15.56 20.75 -1.41
CA ALA A 12 15.70 22.18 -1.22
C ALA A 12 14.74 22.71 -0.16
N ASP A 13 15.32 23.28 0.82
CA ASP A 13 14.78 24.05 1.93
C ASP A 13 14.57 23.32 3.26
N THR A 14 15.46 23.68 4.15
CA THR A 14 15.75 23.18 5.47
C THR A 14 14.75 23.61 6.54
N SER A 15 13.44 23.50 6.34
CA SER A 15 12.52 23.83 7.43
C SER A 15 11.23 23.02 7.57
N ASP A 16 10.91 22.08 6.68
CA ASP A 16 9.72 21.24 6.88
C ASP A 16 9.83 19.90 6.12
N ASN A 17 10.68 18.99 6.61
CA ASN A 17 10.75 17.62 6.12
C ASN A 17 9.54 16.81 6.62
N ALA A 18 8.33 17.18 6.20
CA ALA A 18 7.20 16.30 6.33
C ALA A 18 7.36 15.18 5.29
N VAL A 19 7.60 13.95 5.76
CA VAL A 19 7.70 12.76 4.93
C VAL A 19 6.35 12.51 4.26
N ALA A 20 6.28 12.58 2.93
CA ALA A 20 5.04 12.37 2.18
C ALA A 20 4.70 10.89 2.02
N ALA A 21 5.69 10.02 2.05
CA ALA A 21 5.53 8.57 1.94
C ALA A 21 6.61 7.82 2.71
N THR A 22 6.26 6.64 3.20
CA THR A 22 7.19 5.67 3.80
C THR A 22 7.18 4.39 3.01
N LEU A 23 8.34 3.74 2.91
CA LEU A 23 8.50 2.45 2.24
C LEU A 23 8.83 1.38 3.27
N CYS A 24 8.08 0.28 3.26
CA CYS A 24 8.30 -0.86 4.11
C CYS A 24 8.44 -2.13 3.25
N GLU A 25 9.49 -2.90 3.46
CA GLU A 25 9.63 -4.20 2.81
C GLU A 25 8.74 -5.25 3.48
N LEU A 26 8.16 -6.11 2.67
CA LEU A 26 7.27 -7.18 3.09
C LEU A 26 7.87 -8.56 2.76
N PRO A 27 7.68 -9.55 3.63
CA PRO A 27 7.09 -9.48 4.96
C PRO A 27 7.98 -8.74 5.97
N ASN A 28 7.36 -8.10 6.95
CA ASN A 28 8.06 -7.31 7.97
C ASN A 28 7.66 -7.76 9.38
N HIS A 29 8.63 -7.96 10.26
CA HIS A 29 8.40 -8.41 11.64
C HIS A 29 7.55 -7.44 12.47
N SER A 30 7.61 -6.14 12.18
CA SER A 30 6.78 -5.14 12.86
C SER A 30 5.27 -5.35 12.64
N LEU A 31 4.90 -6.09 11.60
CA LEU A 31 3.51 -6.40 11.26
C LEU A 31 3.06 -7.79 11.75
N ASP A 32 3.93 -8.53 12.41
CA ASP A 32 3.60 -9.85 12.94
C ASP A 32 2.50 -9.75 13.99
N GLY A 33 1.49 -10.61 13.87
CA GLY A 33 0.37 -10.67 14.80
C GLY A 33 -0.72 -9.60 14.62
N VAL A 34 -0.50 -8.57 13.82
CA VAL A 34 -1.50 -7.50 13.59
C VAL A 34 -2.80 -8.07 13.02
N TRP A 35 -2.71 -8.98 12.07
CA TRP A 35 -3.88 -9.65 11.49
C TRP A 35 -4.75 -10.34 12.54
N ASN A 36 -4.13 -11.08 13.45
CA ASN A 36 -4.83 -11.83 14.49
C ASN A 36 -5.38 -10.92 15.60
N SER A 37 -4.77 -9.76 15.82
CA SER A 37 -5.22 -8.78 16.80
C SER A 37 -6.48 -8.03 16.38
N LEU A 38 -6.78 -7.99 15.08
CA LEU A 38 -7.97 -7.34 14.54
C LEU A 38 -9.15 -8.29 14.53
N VAL A 39 -10.18 -7.96 15.30
CA VAL A 39 -11.39 -8.76 15.41
C VAL A 39 -12.57 -7.96 14.88
N TYR A 40 -13.29 -8.53 13.92
CA TYR A 40 -14.51 -7.96 13.34
C TYR A 40 -15.65 -8.97 13.47
N GLU A 41 -16.89 -8.50 13.63
CA GLU A 41 -18.08 -9.35 13.75
C GLU A 41 -18.34 -10.16 12.46
N ASP A 42 -18.06 -9.52 11.31
CA ASP A 42 -18.21 -10.12 9.99
C ASP A 42 -16.89 -10.68 9.46
N ASP A 43 -16.98 -11.54 8.45
CA ASP A 43 -15.83 -12.15 7.77
C ASP A 43 -15.10 -11.16 6.81
N VAL A 44 -15.03 -9.89 7.21
CA VAL A 44 -14.48 -8.79 6.39
C VAL A 44 -13.03 -9.05 6.00
N LYS A 45 -12.20 -9.47 6.96
CA LYS A 45 -10.77 -9.72 6.71
C LYS A 45 -10.56 -10.77 5.61
N TRP A 46 -11.23 -11.90 5.72
CA TRP A 46 -11.08 -13.01 4.79
C TRP A 46 -11.70 -12.73 3.43
N ARG A 47 -12.82 -12.02 3.40
CA ARG A 47 -13.43 -11.57 2.14
C ARG A 47 -12.53 -10.61 1.38
N LEU A 48 -11.94 -9.66 2.08
CA LEU A 48 -11.01 -8.69 1.52
C LEU A 48 -9.75 -9.37 0.99
N LEU A 49 -9.15 -10.25 1.80
CA LEU A 49 -7.97 -11.01 1.40
C LEU A 49 -8.22 -11.88 0.16
N ARG A 50 -9.34 -12.59 0.14
CA ARG A 50 -9.73 -13.42 -1.02
C ARG A 50 -9.96 -12.58 -2.27
N TYR A 51 -10.64 -11.45 -2.14
CA TYR A 51 -10.89 -10.54 -3.25
C TYR A 51 -9.58 -10.06 -3.89
N ILE A 52 -8.67 -9.53 -3.10
CA ILE A 52 -7.41 -8.99 -3.61
C ILE A 52 -6.52 -10.10 -4.17
N TYR A 53 -6.43 -11.24 -3.49
CA TYR A 53 -5.68 -12.39 -3.97
C TYR A 53 -6.20 -12.87 -5.32
N SER A 54 -7.52 -12.99 -5.49
CA SER A 54 -8.12 -13.38 -6.76
C SER A 54 -7.88 -12.35 -7.86
N THR A 55 -7.91 -11.06 -7.53
CA THR A 55 -7.60 -9.97 -8.47
C THR A 55 -6.17 -10.09 -9.01
N ILE A 56 -5.21 -10.39 -8.15
CA ILE A 56 -3.81 -10.58 -8.55
C ILE A 56 -3.67 -11.81 -9.45
N LEU A 57 -4.32 -12.92 -9.08
CA LEU A 57 -4.30 -14.14 -9.90
C LEU A 57 -4.91 -13.94 -11.29
N PHE A 58 -6.01 -13.21 -11.38
CA PHE A 58 -6.63 -12.88 -12.68
C PHE A 58 -5.72 -11.99 -13.53
N SER A 59 -5.04 -11.03 -12.90
CA SER A 59 -4.06 -10.19 -13.56
C SER A 59 -2.87 -10.99 -14.11
N ASP A 60 -2.36 -11.94 -13.32
CA ASP A 60 -1.23 -12.79 -13.72
C ASP A 60 -1.63 -13.79 -14.81
N ALA A 61 -2.87 -14.25 -14.82
CA ALA A 61 -3.41 -15.17 -15.83
C ALA A 61 -3.84 -14.47 -17.12
N ASP A 62 -3.65 -13.15 -17.22
CA ASP A 62 -4.06 -12.32 -18.37
C ASP A 62 -5.55 -12.53 -18.77
N VAL A 63 -6.40 -12.65 -17.75
CA VAL A 63 -7.84 -12.79 -17.96
C VAL A 63 -8.41 -11.55 -18.60
N ASP A 64 -9.21 -11.73 -19.65
CA ASP A 64 -9.84 -10.61 -20.36
C ASP A 64 -10.72 -9.78 -19.42
N PHE A 65 -10.34 -8.52 -19.25
CA PHE A 65 -11.04 -7.55 -18.42
C PHE A 65 -12.50 -7.33 -18.85
N HIS A 66 -12.81 -7.55 -20.13
CA HIS A 66 -14.18 -7.44 -20.65
C HIS A 66 -15.09 -8.59 -20.20
N LEU A 67 -14.51 -9.72 -19.86
CA LEU A 67 -15.24 -10.90 -19.36
C LEU A 67 -15.46 -10.85 -17.85
N ILE A 68 -14.43 -10.42 -17.11
CA ILE A 68 -14.46 -10.33 -15.65
C ILE A 68 -13.91 -8.97 -15.23
N ALA A 69 -14.79 -8.10 -14.75
CA ALA A 69 -14.36 -6.82 -14.18
C ALA A 69 -13.72 -7.04 -12.80
N TRP A 70 -12.47 -6.61 -12.64
CA TRP A 70 -11.75 -6.61 -11.38
C TRP A 70 -11.01 -5.30 -11.17
N ASN A 71 -10.97 -4.83 -9.94
CA ASN A 71 -10.34 -3.57 -9.58
C ASN A 71 -9.14 -3.80 -8.65
N ARG A 72 -8.06 -3.10 -8.94
CA ARG A 72 -6.86 -3.09 -8.10
C ARG A 72 -6.92 -2.06 -6.98
N VAL A 73 -8.00 -1.31 -6.90
CA VAL A 73 -8.22 -0.27 -5.88
C VAL A 73 -9.33 -0.71 -4.94
N VAL A 74 -9.06 -0.64 -3.65
CA VAL A 74 -10.02 -0.96 -2.59
C VAL A 74 -10.13 0.25 -1.66
N LEU A 75 -11.35 0.66 -1.39
CA LEU A 75 -11.66 1.71 -0.42
C LEU A 75 -12.21 1.09 0.87
N LEU A 76 -11.51 1.31 1.98
CA LEU A 76 -11.99 0.99 3.32
C LEU A 76 -12.53 2.25 3.97
N HIS A 77 -13.81 2.22 4.33
CA HIS A 77 -14.44 3.35 5.02
C HIS A 77 -15.09 2.89 6.32
N GLY A 78 -15.25 3.80 7.25
CA GLY A 78 -15.87 3.55 8.54
C GLY A 78 -15.46 4.57 9.59
N PRO A 79 -16.03 4.48 10.80
CA PRO A 79 -15.71 5.38 11.90
C PRO A 79 -14.22 5.35 12.25
N PRO A 80 -13.67 6.45 12.81
CA PRO A 80 -12.30 6.44 13.31
C PRO A 80 -12.13 5.43 14.45
N GLY A 81 -10.94 4.87 14.58
CA GLY A 81 -10.61 3.87 15.61
C GLY A 81 -11.09 2.45 15.33
N THR A 82 -11.54 2.13 14.10
CA THR A 82 -11.98 0.79 13.71
C THR A 82 -10.83 -0.10 13.15
N GLY A 83 -9.62 0.42 13.11
CA GLY A 83 -8.44 -0.34 12.67
C GLY A 83 -8.28 -0.43 11.15
N LYS A 84 -8.82 0.48 10.38
CA LYS A 84 -8.71 0.48 8.90
C LYS A 84 -7.26 0.46 8.41
N THR A 85 -6.43 1.35 8.93
CA THR A 85 -5.01 1.44 8.57
C THR A 85 -4.25 0.19 8.98
N SER A 86 -4.48 -0.30 10.20
CA SER A 86 -3.89 -1.56 10.67
C SER A 86 -4.33 -2.75 9.84
N LEU A 87 -5.58 -2.78 9.39
CA LEU A 87 -6.09 -3.82 8.49
C LEU A 87 -5.38 -3.79 7.13
N CYS A 88 -5.14 -2.61 6.56
CA CYS A 88 -4.39 -2.48 5.31
C CYS A 88 -2.96 -3.01 5.43
N ARG A 89 -2.27 -2.66 6.52
CA ARG A 89 -0.91 -3.16 6.80
C ARG A 89 -0.89 -4.68 6.99
N ALA A 90 -1.80 -5.20 7.78
CA ALA A 90 -1.93 -6.65 8.01
C ALA A 90 -2.28 -7.40 6.73
N LEU A 91 -3.11 -6.83 5.88
CA LEU A 91 -3.47 -7.39 4.58
C LEU A 91 -2.26 -7.45 3.64
N ALA A 92 -1.47 -6.38 3.56
CA ALA A 92 -0.23 -6.36 2.79
C ALA A 92 0.74 -7.46 3.24
N GLN A 93 0.90 -7.65 4.55
CA GLN A 93 1.71 -8.72 5.13
C GLN A 93 1.18 -10.12 4.72
N LYS A 94 -0.12 -10.35 4.84
CA LYS A 94 -0.75 -11.63 4.46
C LYS A 94 -0.60 -11.92 2.98
N LEU A 95 -0.75 -10.92 2.13
CA LEU A 95 -0.55 -11.06 0.69
C LEU A 95 0.88 -11.43 0.36
N SER A 96 1.88 -10.78 0.99
CA SER A 96 3.29 -11.09 0.76
C SER A 96 3.63 -12.54 1.10
N ILE A 97 3.07 -13.05 2.20
CA ILE A 97 3.27 -14.44 2.61
C ILE A 97 2.60 -15.41 1.64
N ARG A 98 1.37 -15.13 1.20
CA ARG A 98 0.63 -16.01 0.29
C ARG A 98 1.16 -16.03 -1.13
N LEU A 99 1.74 -14.93 -1.56
CA LEU A 99 2.24 -14.75 -2.93
C LEU A 99 3.74 -15.03 -3.07
N HIS A 100 4.40 -15.56 -2.03
CA HIS A 100 5.86 -15.74 -2.01
C HIS A 100 6.39 -16.67 -3.11
N GLU A 101 5.58 -17.59 -3.61
CA GLU A 101 5.94 -18.46 -4.74
C GLU A 101 5.94 -17.70 -6.07
N ARG A 102 5.08 -16.68 -6.19
CA ARG A 102 4.95 -15.86 -7.41
C ARG A 102 5.84 -14.63 -7.38
N TYR A 103 5.93 -13.99 -6.23
CA TYR A 103 6.70 -12.78 -6.03
C TYR A 103 7.73 -12.99 -4.92
N THR A 104 8.99 -12.78 -5.25
CA THR A 104 10.10 -13.00 -4.31
C THR A 104 10.15 -11.97 -3.20
N HIS A 105 9.60 -10.77 -3.45
CA HIS A 105 9.53 -9.69 -2.47
C HIS A 105 8.29 -8.83 -2.71
N GLY A 106 7.89 -8.13 -1.66
CA GLY A 106 6.81 -7.16 -1.68
C GLY A 106 7.21 -5.86 -1.00
N LYS A 107 6.54 -4.79 -1.35
CA LYS A 107 6.74 -3.47 -0.73
C LYS A 107 5.41 -2.84 -0.39
N LEU A 108 5.36 -2.21 0.78
CA LEU A 108 4.25 -1.38 1.22
C LEU A 108 4.69 0.09 1.17
N VAL A 109 4.02 0.86 0.35
CA VAL A 109 4.20 2.32 0.28
C VAL A 109 3.03 2.97 0.99
N GLU A 110 3.30 3.60 2.12
CA GLU A 110 2.29 4.37 2.87
C GLU A 110 2.41 5.84 2.52
N ILE A 111 1.33 6.42 2.01
CA ILE A 111 1.25 7.81 1.63
C ILE A 111 0.43 8.56 2.68
N ASN A 112 1.04 9.58 3.27
CA ASN A 112 0.34 10.51 4.13
C ASN A 112 -0.38 11.56 3.27
N SER A 113 -1.69 11.39 3.08
CA SER A 113 -2.48 12.27 2.24
C SER A 113 -2.52 13.71 2.77
N HIS A 114 -2.53 13.90 4.08
CA HIS A 114 -2.53 15.25 4.68
C HIS A 114 -1.25 16.02 4.32
N SER A 115 -0.08 15.41 4.49
CA SER A 115 1.19 16.00 4.08
C SER A 115 1.27 16.23 2.58
N LEU A 116 0.74 15.28 1.79
CA LEU A 116 0.69 15.38 0.35
C LEU A 116 -0.17 16.57 -0.12
N PHE A 117 -1.39 16.68 0.41
CA PHE A 117 -2.33 17.74 0.01
C PHE A 117 -1.92 19.12 0.53
N SER A 118 -1.34 19.23 1.72
CA SER A 118 -0.85 20.51 2.23
C SER A 118 0.29 21.08 1.36
N LYS A 119 1.15 20.21 0.85
CA LYS A 119 2.21 20.57 -0.10
C LYS A 119 1.71 20.75 -1.54
N TRP A 120 0.65 20.02 -1.93
CA TRP A 120 0.04 20.18 -3.25
C TRP A 120 -0.39 21.61 -3.54
N PHE A 121 -1.06 22.26 -2.60
CA PHE A 121 -1.48 23.66 -2.77
C PHE A 121 -0.31 24.64 -2.90
N SER A 122 0.88 24.29 -2.39
CA SER A 122 2.05 25.15 -2.45
C SER A 122 2.98 24.88 -3.64
N GLU A 123 3.03 23.65 -4.18
CA GLU A 123 4.02 23.23 -5.18
C GLU A 123 3.43 22.76 -6.53
N SER A 124 2.19 23.11 -6.86
CA SER A 124 1.56 22.86 -8.16
C SER A 124 1.61 21.39 -8.66
N GLY A 125 1.45 20.42 -7.76
CA GLY A 125 1.34 19.00 -8.11
C GLY A 125 2.66 18.29 -8.43
N LYS A 126 3.81 18.95 -8.40
CA LYS A 126 5.11 18.31 -8.67
C LYS A 126 5.44 17.18 -7.69
N LEU A 127 5.08 17.35 -6.43
CA LEU A 127 5.30 16.34 -5.39
C LEU A 127 4.50 15.05 -5.68
N VAL A 128 3.27 15.20 -6.14
CA VAL A 128 2.40 14.08 -6.51
C VAL A 128 2.98 13.31 -7.69
N HIS A 129 3.44 14.02 -8.74
CA HIS A 129 4.10 13.38 -9.87
C HIS A 129 5.34 12.60 -9.45
N ARG A 130 6.21 13.17 -8.63
CA ARG A 130 7.40 12.48 -8.12
C ARG A 130 7.05 11.23 -7.33
N LEU A 131 5.98 11.29 -6.52
CA LEU A 131 5.52 10.16 -5.74
C LEU A 131 5.03 9.02 -6.65
N PHE A 132 4.21 9.32 -7.66
CA PHE A 132 3.74 8.31 -8.60
C PHE A 132 4.85 7.80 -9.53
N ASP A 133 5.80 8.62 -9.91
CA ASP A 133 7.00 8.19 -10.64
C ASP A 133 7.82 7.20 -9.82
N MET A 134 8.00 7.46 -8.52
CA MET A 134 8.66 6.52 -7.61
C MET A 134 7.90 5.19 -7.53
N VAL A 135 6.59 5.23 -7.35
CA VAL A 135 5.76 4.01 -7.32
C VAL A 135 5.86 3.25 -8.65
N SER A 136 5.85 3.96 -9.78
CA SER A 136 5.98 3.34 -11.10
C SER A 136 7.32 2.63 -11.26
N GLN A 137 8.41 3.22 -10.78
CA GLN A 137 9.73 2.57 -10.78
C GLN A 137 9.76 1.31 -9.91
N LEU A 138 9.09 1.33 -8.76
CA LEU A 138 9.00 0.13 -7.89
C LEU A 138 8.22 -1.01 -8.55
N VAL A 139 7.24 -0.70 -9.37
CA VAL A 139 6.40 -1.67 -10.08
C VAL A 139 7.07 -2.25 -11.33
N GLU A 140 8.13 -1.63 -11.85
CA GLU A 140 8.90 -2.15 -13.01
C GLU A 140 9.55 -3.51 -12.71
N ASP A 141 9.81 -3.81 -11.45
CA ASP A 141 10.34 -5.11 -11.04
C ASP A 141 9.20 -6.15 -10.98
N GLU A 142 9.10 -6.97 -12.01
CA GLU A 142 8.07 -8.01 -12.14
C GLU A 142 8.21 -9.15 -11.10
N SER A 143 9.35 -9.26 -10.43
CA SER A 143 9.58 -10.25 -9.37
C SER A 143 9.00 -9.84 -8.02
N GLY A 144 8.59 -8.60 -7.88
CA GLY A 144 7.98 -8.03 -6.70
C GLY A 144 6.54 -7.55 -6.92
N PHE A 145 5.85 -7.28 -5.84
CA PHE A 145 4.57 -6.56 -5.88
C PHE A 145 4.60 -5.37 -4.93
N VAL A 146 3.77 -4.38 -5.21
CA VAL A 146 3.69 -3.14 -4.45
C VAL A 146 2.26 -2.93 -3.98
N VAL A 147 2.11 -2.70 -2.69
CA VAL A 147 0.86 -2.25 -2.07
C VAL A 147 1.00 -0.77 -1.73
N VAL A 148 0.10 0.05 -2.25
CA VAL A 148 0.06 1.48 -1.95
C VAL A 148 -1.10 1.73 -1.00
N LEU A 149 -0.79 2.21 0.18
CA LEU A 149 -1.75 2.64 1.20
C LEU A 149 -1.82 4.16 1.22
N ILE A 150 -2.99 4.70 0.93
CA ILE A 150 -3.27 6.13 1.05
C ILE A 150 -4.22 6.28 2.24
N ASP A 151 -3.72 6.87 3.31
CA ASP A 151 -4.46 7.03 4.55
C ASP A 151 -5.09 8.42 4.64
N GLU A 152 -6.27 8.50 5.26
CA GLU A 152 -6.98 9.75 5.51
C GLU A 152 -7.37 10.56 4.25
N ILE A 153 -8.06 9.90 3.35
CA ILE A 153 -8.63 10.58 2.17
C ILE A 153 -9.84 11.42 2.56
#